data_6b9b2e5dd9aa811fa0dbc21958180cdf
#
_entry.id   6b9b2e5dd9aa811fa0dbc21958180cdf
#
_cell.length_a   1.000
_cell.length_b   1.000
_cell.length_c   1.000
_cell.angle_alpha   90.00
_cell.angle_beta   90.00
_cell.angle_gamma   90.00
#
_symmetry.space_group_name_H-M   'P 1'
#
loop_
_entity.id
_entity.type
_entity.pdbx_description
1 polymer ?
#
loop_
_entity_poly.entity_id
_entity_poly.type
_entity_poly.pdbx_seq_one_letter_code
_entity_poly.pdbx_strand_id
1 'polypeptide(L)'
;MKVFYLGMICVLTLVSCKQAVEKTTALTVDPPVETSTYYLIRHAEKDRSDTKNPDPELNEAGTVRAKQWANYFDTIHLDAIYSTKYKRTQRTAAPTAKNKELEVQIYDASKLFSESFKANTQGKTVLVVGHSNTTPHFANAILGEKRFENMNDADNSSLFVVTIRDDKKSVSVRNVER
;
A
#
# COMPACT_ATOMS: atom_id res chain seq x y z
N MET A 1 11.96 -50.97 -91.42
CA MET A 1 11.60 -51.11 -89.98
C MET A 1 11.82 -49.80 -89.35
N LYS A 2 10.67 -49.07 -89.03
CA LYS A 2 10.74 -47.77 -88.35
C LYS A 2 10.15 -48.00 -86.93
N VAL A 3 10.97 -47.79 -85.90
CA VAL A 3 10.58 -47.89 -84.50
C VAL A 3 10.16 -46.53 -84.08
N PHE A 4 8.90 -46.38 -83.66
CA PHE A 4 8.34 -45.17 -83.02
C PHE A 4 8.61 -45.24 -81.52
N TYR A 5 9.34 -44.27 -80.96
CA TYR A 5 9.45 -44.06 -79.56
C TYR A 5 8.28 -43.09 -79.08
N LEU A 6 7.42 -43.63 -78.27
CA LEU A 6 6.33 -42.86 -77.65
C LEU A 6 6.88 -42.25 -76.32
N GLY A 7 7.16 -40.96 -76.33
CA GLY A 7 7.61 -40.26 -75.14
C GLY A 7 6.44 -39.97 -74.22
N MET A 8 6.51 -40.51 -73.02
CA MET A 8 5.53 -40.27 -71.93
C MET A 8 5.93 -39.03 -71.18
N ILE A 9 5.17 -37.93 -71.36
CA ILE A 9 5.36 -36.69 -70.63
C ILE A 9 4.64 -36.84 -69.27
N CYS A 10 5.45 -36.91 -68.20
CA CYS A 10 4.95 -36.91 -66.81
C CYS A 10 4.76 -35.48 -66.35
N VAL A 11 3.50 -35.01 -66.24
CA VAL A 11 3.14 -33.70 -65.72
C VAL A 11 3.13 -33.79 -64.18
N LEU A 12 4.17 -33.28 -63.55
CA LEU A 12 4.20 -33.09 -62.08
C LEU A 12 3.36 -31.84 -61.70
N THR A 13 2.17 -32.08 -61.15
CA THR A 13 1.37 -31.03 -60.52
C THR A 13 1.93 -30.75 -59.14
N LEU A 14 2.60 -29.60 -58.95
CA LEU A 14 2.97 -29.09 -57.66
C LEU A 14 1.74 -28.57 -56.90
N VAL A 15 1.25 -29.35 -55.94
CA VAL A 15 0.22 -28.90 -54.99
C VAL A 15 0.92 -28.00 -53.97
N SER A 16 0.76 -26.68 -54.14
CA SER A 16 1.20 -25.67 -53.15
C SER A 16 0.23 -25.65 -51.99
N CYS A 17 0.55 -26.33 -50.89
CA CYS A 17 -0.13 -26.15 -49.62
C CYS A 17 0.20 -24.76 -49.09
N LYS A 18 -0.76 -23.83 -49.20
CA LYS A 18 -0.75 -22.59 -48.39
C LYS A 18 -1.04 -22.96 -46.93
N GLN A 19 0.01 -23.06 -46.10
CA GLN A 19 -0.17 -23.07 -44.67
C GLN A 19 -0.73 -21.71 -44.23
N ALA A 20 -1.98 -21.71 -43.75
CA ALA A 20 -2.54 -20.58 -43.04
C ALA A 20 -1.73 -20.46 -41.72
N VAL A 21 -0.96 -19.43 -41.61
CA VAL A 21 -0.32 -19.02 -40.34
C VAL A 21 -1.47 -18.50 -39.46
N GLU A 22 -1.98 -19.36 -38.59
CA GLU A 22 -2.82 -18.91 -37.48
C GLU A 22 -2.03 -17.89 -36.65
N LYS A 23 -2.47 -16.65 -36.75
CA LYS A 23 -1.96 -15.56 -35.95
C LYS A 23 -2.41 -15.80 -34.51
N THR A 24 -1.61 -16.56 -33.74
CA THR A 24 -1.82 -16.70 -32.31
C THR A 24 -1.77 -15.31 -31.70
N THR A 25 -2.95 -14.74 -31.43
CA THR A 25 -3.07 -13.51 -30.63
C THR A 25 -2.58 -13.87 -29.25
N ALA A 26 -1.32 -13.55 -28.95
CA ALA A 26 -0.81 -13.62 -27.60
C ALA A 26 -1.73 -12.71 -26.75
N LEU A 27 -2.43 -13.30 -25.81
CA LEU A 27 -3.15 -12.55 -24.78
C LEU A 27 -2.06 -11.77 -24.04
N THR A 28 -1.95 -10.47 -24.31
CA THR A 28 -1.15 -9.57 -23.50
C THR A 28 -1.86 -9.50 -22.15
N VAL A 29 -1.36 -10.27 -21.19
CA VAL A 29 -1.75 -10.10 -19.80
C VAL A 29 -1.17 -8.75 -19.41
N ASP A 30 -2.04 -7.75 -19.21
CA ASP A 30 -1.61 -6.45 -18.68
C ASP A 30 -0.82 -6.69 -17.40
N PRO A 31 0.29 -5.97 -17.18
CA PRO A 31 1.07 -6.11 -15.95
C PRO A 31 0.14 -5.91 -14.75
N PRO A 32 0.32 -6.66 -13.66
CA PRO A 32 -0.52 -6.54 -12.48
C PRO A 32 -0.52 -5.09 -12.00
N VAL A 33 -1.72 -4.54 -11.84
CA VAL A 33 -1.93 -3.17 -11.38
C VAL A 33 -1.37 -3.03 -9.97
N GLU A 34 -0.32 -2.24 -9.83
CA GLU A 34 0.34 -2.01 -8.56
C GLU A 34 -0.52 -1.10 -7.67
N THR A 35 -0.87 -1.59 -6.48
CA THR A 35 -1.69 -0.84 -5.54
C THR A 35 -0.92 -0.57 -4.26
N SER A 36 -0.76 0.72 -3.91
CA SER A 36 -0.22 1.13 -2.60
C SER A 36 -1.38 1.47 -1.66
N THR A 37 -1.35 0.93 -0.44
CA THR A 37 -2.36 1.22 0.59
C THR A 37 -1.70 1.76 1.85
N TYR A 38 -2.20 2.90 2.33
CA TYR A 38 -1.69 3.59 3.51
C TYR A 38 -2.77 3.63 4.58
N TYR A 39 -2.54 2.93 5.68
CA TYR A 39 -3.31 3.01 6.90
C TYR A 39 -2.67 4.05 7.82
N LEU A 40 -3.34 5.18 8.02
CA LEU A 40 -2.79 6.28 8.80
C LEU A 40 -3.61 6.41 10.09
N ILE A 41 -2.94 6.32 11.23
CA ILE A 41 -3.56 6.46 12.56
C ILE A 41 -2.80 7.46 13.40
N ARG A 42 -3.49 8.06 14.34
CA ARG A 42 -2.88 8.85 15.40
C ARG A 42 -2.37 7.92 16.51
N HIS A 43 -1.33 8.35 17.24
CA HIS A 43 -0.93 7.68 18.47
C HIS A 43 -2.13 7.51 19.43
N ALA A 44 -2.13 6.44 20.20
CA ALA A 44 -3.11 6.17 21.23
C ALA A 44 -3.04 7.18 22.38
N GLU A 45 -3.91 7.07 23.36
CA GLU A 45 -4.05 8.00 24.48
C GLU A 45 -2.73 8.09 25.27
N LYS A 46 -2.18 9.31 25.30
CA LYS A 46 -0.93 9.60 26.02
C LYS A 46 -1.17 9.98 27.47
N ASP A 47 -0.18 9.79 28.31
CA ASP A 47 -0.17 10.35 29.65
C ASP A 47 -0.14 11.90 29.58
N ARG A 48 -1.03 12.53 30.34
CA ARG A 48 -1.20 13.99 30.42
C ARG A 48 -0.96 14.52 31.85
N SER A 49 -0.47 13.67 32.76
CA SER A 49 -0.25 14.04 34.15
C SER A 49 0.84 15.11 34.31
N ASP A 50 1.86 15.08 33.46
CA ASP A 50 2.89 16.10 33.39
C ASP A 50 2.80 16.88 32.06
N THR A 51 2.26 18.09 32.12
CA THR A 51 2.12 18.98 30.95
C THR A 51 3.45 19.52 30.41
N LYS A 52 4.53 19.42 31.20
CA LYS A 52 5.88 19.84 30.79
C LYS A 52 6.66 18.74 30.09
N ASN A 53 6.19 17.49 30.14
CA ASN A 53 6.86 16.39 29.45
C ASN A 53 6.61 16.49 27.92
N PRO A 54 7.64 16.75 27.11
CA PRO A 54 7.48 16.89 25.67
C PRO A 54 7.24 15.55 24.96
N ASP A 55 7.59 14.42 25.60
CA ASP A 55 7.48 13.08 25.02
C ASP A 55 6.87 12.07 26.00
N PRO A 56 5.57 12.24 26.36
CA PRO A 56 4.90 11.34 27.29
C PRO A 56 4.71 9.95 26.69
N GLU A 57 4.69 8.96 27.55
CA GLU A 57 4.29 7.58 27.26
C GLU A 57 2.77 7.47 26.98
N LEU A 58 2.29 6.30 26.60
CA LEU A 58 0.87 5.98 26.61
C LEU A 58 0.39 5.81 28.07
N ASN A 59 -0.83 6.26 28.33
CA ASN A 59 -1.52 5.87 29.55
C ASN A 59 -2.12 4.45 29.42
N GLU A 60 -2.84 3.99 30.44
CA GLU A 60 -3.46 2.66 30.43
C GLU A 60 -4.46 2.50 29.27
N ALA A 61 -5.34 3.49 29.04
CA ALA A 61 -6.29 3.46 27.92
C ALA A 61 -5.58 3.40 26.57
N GLY A 62 -4.46 4.15 26.40
CA GLY A 62 -3.66 4.10 25.19
C GLY A 62 -2.95 2.77 24.98
N THR A 63 -2.52 2.11 26.06
CA THR A 63 -1.96 0.76 25.99
C THR A 63 -3.00 -0.26 25.51
N VAL A 64 -4.25 -0.13 25.99
CA VAL A 64 -5.37 -0.97 25.51
C VAL A 64 -5.64 -0.68 24.02
N ARG A 65 -5.72 0.59 23.63
CA ARG A 65 -5.95 0.98 22.22
C ARG A 65 -4.86 0.48 21.30
N ALA A 66 -3.60 0.53 21.70
CA ALA A 66 -2.50 -0.01 20.90
C ALA A 66 -2.67 -1.51 20.61
N LYS A 67 -3.18 -2.29 21.59
CA LYS A 67 -3.52 -3.70 21.39
C LYS A 67 -4.74 -3.88 20.47
N GLN A 68 -5.73 -2.98 20.55
CA GLN A 68 -6.88 -3.01 19.65
C GLN A 68 -6.48 -2.74 18.21
N TRP A 69 -5.55 -1.81 17.96
CA TRP A 69 -4.96 -1.62 16.64
C TRP A 69 -4.26 -2.91 16.16
N ALA A 70 -3.52 -3.58 17.01
CA ALA A 70 -2.89 -4.85 16.66
C ALA A 70 -3.94 -5.91 16.25
N ASN A 71 -5.05 -6.02 16.98
CA ASN A 71 -6.16 -6.92 16.64
C ASN A 71 -6.84 -6.51 15.32
N TYR A 72 -7.06 -5.20 15.10
CA TYR A 72 -7.64 -4.71 13.84
C TYR A 72 -6.79 -5.09 12.63
N PHE A 73 -5.47 -4.98 12.75
CA PHE A 73 -4.54 -5.33 11.67
C PHE A 73 -4.20 -6.82 11.60
N ASP A 74 -4.74 -7.66 12.47
CA ASP A 74 -4.35 -9.08 12.53
C ASP A 74 -4.55 -9.81 11.20
N THR A 75 -5.67 -9.60 10.54
CA THR A 75 -5.99 -10.21 9.23
C THR A 75 -5.53 -9.39 8.03
N ILE A 76 -5.00 -8.19 8.24
CA ILE A 76 -4.54 -7.29 7.17
C ILE A 76 -3.05 -7.51 6.95
N HIS A 77 -2.65 -7.84 5.72
CA HIS A 77 -1.22 -7.88 5.37
C HIS A 77 -0.61 -6.49 5.46
N LEU A 78 0.53 -6.37 6.12
CA LEU A 78 1.34 -5.15 6.17
C LEU A 78 2.75 -5.48 5.71
N ASP A 79 3.28 -4.67 4.81
CA ASP A 79 4.66 -4.77 4.31
C ASP A 79 5.64 -3.95 5.17
N ALA A 80 5.16 -2.88 5.81
CA ALA A 80 5.97 -2.02 6.65
C ALA A 80 5.13 -1.24 7.65
N ILE A 81 5.76 -0.83 8.76
CA ILE A 81 5.16 -0.01 9.79
C ILE A 81 6.06 1.18 10.05
N TYR A 82 5.49 2.39 9.96
CA TYR A 82 6.19 3.64 10.17
C TYR A 82 5.66 4.39 11.40
N SER A 83 6.54 5.05 12.10
CA SER A 83 6.21 5.86 13.28
C SER A 83 7.07 7.12 13.30
N THR A 84 6.62 8.18 13.96
CA THR A 84 7.51 9.26 14.35
C THR A 84 8.42 8.80 15.50
N LYS A 85 9.46 9.58 15.81
CA LYS A 85 10.44 9.25 16.87
C LYS A 85 9.88 9.31 18.31
N TYR A 86 8.65 9.78 18.50
CA TYR A 86 8.06 9.94 19.83
C TYR A 86 7.66 8.60 20.45
N LYS A 87 7.82 8.46 21.76
CA LYS A 87 7.48 7.26 22.52
C LYS A 87 6.03 6.83 22.28
N ARG A 88 5.08 7.75 22.39
CA ARG A 88 3.65 7.47 22.20
C ARG A 88 3.33 6.87 20.84
N THR A 89 3.95 7.33 19.75
CA THR A 89 3.71 6.78 18.40
C THR A 89 4.35 5.40 18.24
N GLN A 90 5.58 5.23 18.72
CA GLN A 90 6.27 3.94 18.70
C GLN A 90 5.54 2.90 19.55
N ARG A 91 5.08 3.28 20.77
CA ARG A 91 4.31 2.39 21.66
C ARG A 91 2.95 2.03 21.06
N THR A 92 2.32 2.90 20.28
CA THR A 92 1.10 2.58 19.55
C THR A 92 1.36 1.56 18.44
N ALA A 93 2.46 1.68 17.72
CA ALA A 93 2.83 0.76 16.63
C ALA A 93 3.31 -0.62 17.13
N ALA A 94 3.97 -0.66 18.29
CA ALA A 94 4.72 -1.81 18.76
C ALA A 94 3.92 -3.14 18.85
N PRO A 95 2.66 -3.18 19.36
CA PRO A 95 1.90 -4.43 19.39
C PRO A 95 1.59 -4.96 17.99
N THR A 96 1.24 -4.08 17.03
CA THR A 96 1.03 -4.48 15.63
C THR A 96 2.33 -4.99 15.00
N ALA A 97 3.44 -4.29 15.22
CA ALA A 97 4.75 -4.67 14.72
C ALA A 97 5.16 -6.06 15.22
N LYS A 98 4.95 -6.31 16.50
CA LYS A 98 5.22 -7.63 17.12
C LYS A 98 4.38 -8.75 16.47
N ASN A 99 3.07 -8.53 16.28
CA ASN A 99 2.19 -9.55 15.71
C ASN A 99 2.50 -9.83 14.23
N LYS A 100 3.02 -8.82 13.52
CA LYS A 100 3.39 -8.91 12.10
C LYS A 100 4.85 -9.31 11.85
N GLU A 101 5.65 -9.47 12.92
CA GLU A 101 7.09 -9.72 12.84
C GLU A 101 7.83 -8.66 12.00
N LEU A 102 7.38 -7.40 12.10
CA LEU A 102 7.93 -6.25 11.40
C LEU A 102 8.63 -5.30 12.37
N GLU A 103 9.66 -4.62 11.87
CA GLU A 103 10.29 -3.52 12.60
C GLU A 103 9.55 -2.20 12.39
N VAL A 104 9.49 -1.36 13.44
CA VAL A 104 8.96 -0.01 13.35
C VAL A 104 10.03 0.92 12.78
N GLN A 105 9.79 1.42 11.57
CA GLN A 105 10.68 2.37 10.90
C GLN A 105 10.33 3.80 11.30
N ILE A 106 11.35 4.65 11.49
CA ILE A 106 11.12 6.05 11.83
C ILE A 106 11.04 6.89 10.56
N TYR A 107 9.97 7.69 10.44
CA TYR A 107 9.83 8.68 9.37
C TYR A 107 9.92 10.12 9.89
N ASP A 108 10.34 11.04 9.04
CA ASP A 108 10.40 12.46 9.33
C ASP A 108 9.04 13.13 9.12
N ALA A 109 8.37 13.52 10.20
CA ALA A 109 7.07 14.18 10.16
C ALA A 109 7.10 15.59 9.53
N SER A 110 8.26 16.17 9.27
CA SER A 110 8.40 17.43 8.52
C SER A 110 8.39 17.21 7.00
N LYS A 111 8.54 15.95 6.55
CA LYS A 111 8.61 15.55 5.13
C LYS A 111 7.62 14.44 4.82
N LEU A 112 6.34 14.73 5.08
CA LEU A 112 5.25 13.79 4.84
C LEU A 112 5.21 13.39 3.36
N PHE A 113 5.08 12.08 3.10
CA PHE A 113 4.99 11.50 1.76
C PHE A 113 6.04 12.05 0.78
N SER A 114 7.30 12.19 1.24
CA SER A 114 8.44 12.59 0.41
C SER A 114 8.64 11.62 -0.76
N GLU A 115 9.34 12.04 -1.82
CA GLU A 115 9.64 11.17 -2.97
C GLU A 115 10.34 9.87 -2.54
N SER A 116 11.25 9.94 -1.56
CA SER A 116 11.89 8.74 -1.01
C SER A 116 10.90 7.83 -0.26
N PHE A 117 9.97 8.41 0.52
CA PHE A 117 8.94 7.63 1.21
C PHE A 117 8.01 6.96 0.19
N LYS A 118 7.55 7.72 -0.82
CA LYS A 118 6.73 7.21 -1.93
C LYS A 118 7.42 6.04 -2.64
N ALA A 119 8.67 6.21 -3.04
CA ALA A 119 9.43 5.17 -3.73
C ALA A 119 9.60 3.89 -2.88
N ASN A 120 9.87 4.04 -1.58
CA ASN A 120 10.06 2.92 -0.65
C ASN A 120 8.75 2.16 -0.33
N THR A 121 7.58 2.78 -0.57
CA THR A 121 6.27 2.24 -0.22
C THR A 121 5.36 1.99 -1.43
N GLN A 122 5.87 2.19 -2.63
CA GLN A 122 5.15 1.87 -3.86
C GLN A 122 4.78 0.38 -3.90
N GLY A 123 3.54 0.06 -4.27
CA GLY A 123 3.00 -1.30 -4.31
C GLY A 123 2.80 -1.96 -2.95
N LYS A 124 3.04 -1.25 -1.84
CA LYS A 124 2.99 -1.80 -0.49
C LYS A 124 1.76 -1.38 0.28
N THR A 125 1.39 -2.21 1.23
CA THR A 125 0.41 -1.93 2.28
C THR A 125 1.15 -1.55 3.56
N VAL A 126 1.02 -0.30 4.00
CA VAL A 126 1.80 0.22 5.13
C VAL A 126 0.93 0.83 6.22
N LEU A 127 1.35 0.68 7.47
CA LEU A 127 0.79 1.39 8.61
C LEU A 127 1.70 2.57 8.96
N VAL A 128 1.10 3.77 9.12
CA VAL A 128 1.81 4.98 9.54
C VAL A 128 1.16 5.52 10.81
N VAL A 129 1.93 5.61 11.89
CA VAL A 129 1.48 6.15 13.16
C VAL A 129 2.01 7.57 13.35
N GLY A 130 1.09 8.53 13.40
CA GLY A 130 1.38 9.96 13.50
C GLY A 130 0.71 10.64 14.70
N HIS A 131 0.36 11.91 14.51
CA HIS A 131 -0.23 12.79 15.51
C HIS A 131 -1.53 13.41 14.99
N SER A 132 -2.25 14.17 15.82
CA SER A 132 -3.51 14.82 15.43
C SER A 132 -3.39 15.75 14.23
N ASN A 133 -2.21 16.31 13.98
CA ASN A 133 -1.91 17.14 12.81
C ASN A 133 -1.29 16.33 11.67
N THR A 134 -0.29 15.49 11.95
CA THR A 134 0.46 14.82 10.88
C THR A 134 -0.32 13.69 10.21
N THR A 135 -1.23 13.01 10.91
CA THR A 135 -2.06 11.94 10.32
C THR A 135 -2.95 12.43 9.18
N PRO A 136 -3.83 13.46 9.37
CA PRO A 136 -4.62 13.99 8.27
C PRO A 136 -3.78 14.71 7.22
N HIS A 137 -2.69 15.38 7.62
CA HIS A 137 -1.81 16.04 6.66
C HIS A 137 -1.03 15.04 5.81
N PHE A 138 -0.74 13.84 6.31
CA PHE A 138 -0.16 12.76 5.51
C PHE A 138 -1.15 12.29 4.44
N ALA A 139 -2.42 12.11 4.79
CA ALA A 139 -3.48 11.82 3.82
C ALA A 139 -3.57 12.90 2.74
N ASN A 140 -3.56 14.18 3.14
CA ASN A 140 -3.54 15.32 2.22
C ASN A 140 -2.31 15.28 1.28
N ALA A 141 -1.13 14.97 1.80
CA ALA A 141 0.09 14.88 1.01
C ALA A 141 0.02 13.75 -0.04
N ILE A 142 -0.53 12.59 0.32
CA ILE A 142 -0.77 11.50 -0.64
C ILE A 142 -1.78 11.94 -1.70
N LEU A 143 -2.89 12.56 -1.30
CA LEU A 143 -3.94 13.01 -2.22
C LEU A 143 -3.45 14.12 -3.16
N GLY A 144 -2.53 14.97 -2.70
CA GLY A 144 -2.09 16.17 -3.40
C GLY A 144 -3.06 17.35 -3.25
N GLU A 145 -3.95 17.29 -2.25
CA GLU A 145 -4.94 18.34 -1.96
C GLU A 145 -5.18 18.48 -0.46
N LYS A 146 -5.56 19.68 0.00
CA LYS A 146 -5.92 19.94 1.39
C LYS A 146 -7.40 19.57 1.61
N ARG A 147 -7.66 18.34 2.01
CA ARG A 147 -9.01 17.82 2.28
C ARG A 147 -9.33 17.73 3.77
N PHE A 148 -8.34 17.45 4.60
CA PHE A 148 -8.52 17.20 6.03
C PHE A 148 -7.81 18.26 6.87
N GLU A 149 -8.49 18.76 7.88
CA GLU A 149 -7.92 19.61 8.93
C GLU A 149 -7.35 18.74 10.07
N ASN A 150 -6.78 19.37 11.10
CA ASN A 150 -6.28 18.66 12.27
C ASN A 150 -7.41 17.87 12.96
N MET A 151 -7.08 16.67 13.43
CA MET A 151 -8.00 15.86 14.23
C MET A 151 -8.29 16.53 15.57
N ASN A 152 -9.48 16.28 16.12
CA ASN A 152 -9.78 16.62 17.51
C ASN A 152 -8.77 15.94 18.45
N ASP A 153 -8.35 16.64 19.51
CA ASP A 153 -7.36 16.11 20.46
C ASP A 153 -7.87 14.92 21.29
N ALA A 154 -9.17 14.69 21.33
CA ALA A 154 -9.78 13.51 21.94
C ALA A 154 -9.92 12.32 20.96
N ASP A 155 -9.68 12.53 19.65
CA ASP A 155 -9.82 11.47 18.64
C ASP A 155 -8.53 10.66 18.54
N ASN A 156 -8.57 9.43 19.05
CA ASN A 156 -7.52 8.42 18.92
C ASN A 156 -8.02 7.16 18.17
N SER A 157 -9.22 7.22 17.58
CA SER A 157 -9.91 6.08 16.97
C SER A 157 -10.06 6.18 15.45
N SER A 158 -9.87 7.36 14.87
CA SER A 158 -9.95 7.54 13.42
C SER A 158 -8.81 6.84 12.68
N LEU A 159 -9.20 6.08 11.65
CA LEU A 159 -8.33 5.42 10.69
C LEU A 159 -8.57 6.02 9.30
N PHE A 160 -7.55 6.62 8.73
CA PHE A 160 -7.54 7.04 7.33
C PHE A 160 -6.97 5.91 6.48
N VAL A 161 -7.71 5.46 5.48
CA VAL A 161 -7.24 4.48 4.50
C VAL A 161 -7.10 5.19 3.16
N VAL A 162 -5.87 5.39 2.71
CA VAL A 162 -5.57 6.03 1.43
C VAL A 162 -5.00 4.98 0.49
N THR A 163 -5.55 4.91 -0.72
CA THR A 163 -5.11 3.96 -1.74
C THR A 163 -4.69 4.69 -3.00
N ILE A 164 -3.58 4.26 -3.58
CA ILE A 164 -3.10 4.67 -4.91
C ILE A 164 -3.12 3.45 -5.81
N ARG A 165 -3.88 3.52 -6.91
CA ARG A 165 -3.95 2.48 -7.92
C ARG A 165 -4.01 3.12 -9.30
N ASP A 166 -3.07 2.82 -10.20
CA ASP A 166 -3.00 3.46 -11.54
C ASP A 166 -3.10 4.98 -11.48
N ASP A 167 -2.32 5.62 -10.60
CA ASP A 167 -2.34 7.05 -10.32
C ASP A 167 -3.67 7.61 -9.77
N LYS A 168 -4.71 6.77 -9.67
CA LYS A 168 -5.97 7.14 -9.02
C LYS A 168 -5.83 7.02 -7.51
N LYS A 169 -6.19 8.10 -6.83
CA LYS A 169 -6.12 8.19 -5.37
C LYS A 169 -7.51 8.17 -4.77
N SER A 170 -7.70 7.38 -3.73
CA SER A 170 -8.94 7.34 -2.97
C SER A 170 -8.64 7.40 -1.47
N VAL A 171 -9.60 7.87 -0.69
CA VAL A 171 -9.50 7.93 0.77
C VAL A 171 -10.83 7.58 1.40
N SER A 172 -10.78 6.82 2.48
CA SER A 172 -11.89 6.64 3.41
C SER A 172 -11.41 6.88 4.84
N VAL A 173 -12.30 7.43 5.66
CA VAL A 173 -12.05 7.61 7.11
C VAL A 173 -13.05 6.74 7.84
N ARG A 174 -12.56 5.94 8.79
CA ARG A 174 -13.37 5.01 9.60
C ARG A 174 -13.07 5.28 11.06
N ASN A 175 -14.05 5.03 11.91
CA ASN A 175 -13.86 5.01 13.36
C ASN A 175 -13.70 3.55 13.82
N VAL A 176 -12.60 3.25 14.48
CA VAL A 176 -12.34 1.92 15.06
C VAL A 176 -12.54 2.04 16.56
N GLU A 177 -13.76 1.68 16.98
CA GLU A 177 -14.16 1.76 18.38
C GLU A 177 -13.45 0.72 19.25
N ARG A 178 -13.58 0.89 20.57
CA ARG A 178 -13.00 0.00 21.58
C ARG A 178 -13.75 -1.33 21.69
#